data_e6892aae61dae7a905d9ef6a0accc267
#
_entry.id   e6892aae61dae7a905d9ef6a0accc267
#
_cell.length_a   1.000
_cell.length_b   1.000
_cell.length_c   1.000
_cell.angle_alpha   90.00
_cell.angle_beta   90.00
_cell.angle_gamma   90.00
#
_symmetry.space_group_name_H-M   'P 1'
#
loop_
_entity.id
_entity.type
_entity.pdbx_description
1 polymer ?
#
loop_
_entity_poly.entity_id
_entity_poly.type
_entity_poly.pdbx_seq_one_letter_code
_entity_poly.pdbx_strand_id
1 'polypeptide(L)'
;MIVAVIQSTNDIDIACAGLTKTFRDFWLRPRVRAVENVDLEVRRGQVYGLLGPNGSGKSTTIKMLLGLLQPTGGRIAVLGKRPKDVSVKQNIGYLPEESYLYRFLSGRETLEYYGRLFRLDRQARRERIDMLLEMVGLDAVQDRPVGEYSKGMQRRIGLAQSLINDPQLLILDEPTSGLDPVGAKQIKDLIATLASRGKTVLLCSHLLSDVEDLCDRIAIMYGGKVRSEGTCEGLLQEEHASLLETSEIPETALAEVR
;
A
#
# COMPACT_ATOMS: atom_id res chain seq x y z
N MET A 1 7.22 -9.34 26.17
CA MET A 1 6.66 -8.05 26.63
C MET A 1 5.93 -7.28 25.49
N ILE A 2 6.44 -7.18 24.26
CA ILE A 2 5.79 -6.48 23.14
C ILE A 2 4.54 -7.21 22.60
N VAL A 3 4.46 -8.55 22.65
CA VAL A 3 3.23 -9.28 22.24
C VAL A 3 2.05 -8.99 23.19
N ALA A 4 2.31 -8.70 24.45
CA ALA A 4 1.28 -8.26 25.40
C ALA A 4 0.85 -6.80 25.16
N VAL A 5 1.73 -5.96 24.58
CA VAL A 5 1.41 -4.56 24.19
C VAL A 5 0.55 -4.54 22.93
N ILE A 6 0.79 -5.47 21.99
CA ILE A 6 -0.01 -5.57 20.73
C ILE A 6 -1.45 -6.04 21.03
N GLN A 7 -1.69 -6.76 22.11
CA GLN A 7 -3.05 -7.17 22.53
C GLN A 7 -3.84 -6.07 23.27
N SER A 8 -3.20 -4.99 23.71
CA SER A 8 -3.85 -3.97 24.54
C SER A 8 -4.29 -2.68 23.80
N THR A 9 -3.95 -2.51 22.52
CA THR A 9 -4.39 -1.34 21.75
C THR A 9 -5.24 -1.77 20.56
N ASN A 10 -6.54 -1.65 20.74
CA ASN A 10 -7.58 -1.89 19.72
C ASN A 10 -7.48 -0.91 18.53
N ASP A 11 -6.38 -0.16 18.43
CA ASP A 11 -6.22 1.02 17.58
C ASP A 11 -5.08 0.89 16.55
N ILE A 12 -4.38 -0.27 16.52
CA ILE A 12 -3.27 -0.52 15.59
C ILE A 12 -3.65 -1.66 14.65
N ASP A 13 -3.70 -1.36 13.36
CA ASP A 13 -4.03 -2.34 12.33
C ASP A 13 -2.79 -3.03 11.74
N ILE A 14 -1.62 -2.38 11.74
CA ILE A 14 -0.35 -3.00 11.36
C ILE A 14 0.69 -2.70 12.44
N ALA A 15 1.38 -3.72 12.93
CA ALA A 15 2.52 -3.59 13.82
C ALA A 15 3.65 -4.52 13.38
N CYS A 16 4.84 -3.94 13.16
CA CYS A 16 6.08 -4.65 12.88
C CYS A 16 7.14 -4.27 13.91
N ALA A 17 7.88 -5.25 14.42
CA ALA A 17 8.98 -5.02 15.36
C ALA A 17 10.21 -5.81 14.91
N GLY A 18 11.28 -5.09 14.53
CA GLY A 18 12.54 -5.65 14.07
C GLY A 18 12.40 -6.49 12.79
N LEU A 19 11.43 -6.15 11.94
CA LEU A 19 11.08 -6.95 10.76
C LEU A 19 12.28 -7.07 9.82
N THR A 20 12.67 -8.32 9.54
CA THR A 20 13.87 -8.60 8.73
C THR A 20 13.56 -9.69 7.71
N LYS A 21 14.04 -9.48 6.48
CA LYS A 21 14.00 -10.48 5.41
C LYS A 21 15.32 -10.58 4.68
N THR A 22 15.97 -11.74 4.81
CA THR A 22 17.16 -12.10 4.06
C THR A 22 16.83 -13.24 3.10
N PHE A 23 17.02 -13.03 1.81
CA PHE A 23 16.96 -14.09 0.81
C PHE A 23 18.27 -14.85 0.79
N ARG A 24 18.19 -16.17 0.70
CA ARG A 24 19.33 -17.08 0.66
C ARG A 24 19.37 -17.81 -0.67
N ASP A 25 20.57 -18.20 -1.10
CA ASP A 25 20.73 -19.08 -2.25
C ASP A 25 20.39 -20.55 -1.89
N PHE A 26 20.53 -21.44 -2.88
CA PHE A 26 20.31 -22.89 -2.70
C PHE A 26 21.21 -23.48 -1.58
N TRP A 27 22.39 -22.89 -1.36
CA TRP A 27 23.36 -23.31 -0.33
C TRP A 27 23.15 -22.63 1.01
N LEU A 28 21.98 -21.99 1.23
CA LEU A 28 21.61 -21.24 2.44
C LEU A 28 22.51 -20.01 2.73
N ARG A 29 23.33 -19.58 1.78
CA ARG A 29 24.16 -18.38 1.94
C ARG A 29 23.31 -17.13 1.78
N PRO A 30 23.47 -16.13 2.65
CA PRO A 30 22.73 -14.86 2.51
C PRO A 30 23.14 -14.17 1.20
N ARG A 31 22.15 -13.88 0.33
CA ARG A 31 22.36 -13.16 -0.92
C ARG A 31 21.97 -11.71 -0.84
N VAL A 32 20.74 -11.47 -0.39
CA VAL A 32 20.17 -10.11 -0.35
C VAL A 32 19.40 -9.96 0.96
N ARG A 33 19.73 -8.92 1.70
CA ARG A 33 18.94 -8.47 2.86
C ARG A 33 17.97 -7.41 2.36
N ALA A 34 16.76 -7.84 1.97
CA ALA A 34 15.78 -6.98 1.34
C ALA A 34 15.03 -6.09 2.35
N VAL A 35 14.93 -6.53 3.61
CA VAL A 35 14.37 -5.75 4.73
C VAL A 35 15.22 -6.03 5.95
N GLU A 36 15.61 -4.98 6.68
CA GLU A 36 16.51 -5.07 7.82
C GLU A 36 16.02 -4.22 8.99
N ASN A 37 15.62 -4.90 10.06
CA ASN A 37 15.22 -4.31 11.34
C ASN A 37 14.21 -3.17 11.19
N VAL A 38 13.13 -3.40 10.43
CA VAL A 38 12.07 -2.42 10.21
C VAL A 38 11.05 -2.50 11.32
N ASP A 39 10.83 -1.37 11.99
CA ASP A 39 9.72 -1.11 12.88
C ASP A 39 8.68 -0.30 12.09
N LEU A 40 7.40 -0.64 12.22
CA LEU A 40 6.30 0.02 11.51
C LEU A 40 5.02 -0.09 12.34
N GLU A 41 4.32 1.02 12.50
CA GLU A 41 3.03 1.06 13.18
C GLU A 41 2.02 1.87 12.36
N VAL A 42 0.91 1.23 11.95
CA VAL A 42 -0.19 1.89 11.25
C VAL A 42 -1.44 1.81 12.11
N ARG A 43 -1.98 2.97 12.44
CA ARG A 43 -3.18 3.09 13.28
C ARG A 43 -4.45 2.88 12.45
N ARG A 44 -5.51 2.47 13.12
CA ARG A 44 -6.83 2.32 12.51
C ARG A 44 -7.33 3.65 11.93
N GLY A 45 -7.88 3.58 10.70
CA GLY A 45 -8.40 4.75 9.99
C GLY A 45 -7.33 5.70 9.45
N GLN A 46 -6.04 5.34 9.58
CA GLN A 46 -4.93 6.13 9.10
C GLN A 46 -4.59 5.81 7.65
N VAL A 47 -4.22 6.81 6.88
CA VAL A 47 -3.52 6.65 5.60
C VAL A 47 -2.02 6.76 5.85
N TYR A 48 -1.32 5.65 5.67
CA TYR A 48 0.11 5.55 5.92
C TYR A 48 0.87 5.29 4.63
N GLY A 49 1.85 6.15 4.32
CA GLY A 49 2.69 6.06 3.14
C GLY A 49 4.00 5.31 3.41
N LEU A 50 4.34 4.37 2.54
CA LEU A 50 5.66 3.73 2.50
C LEU A 50 6.38 4.19 1.25
N LEU A 51 7.21 5.22 1.38
CA LEU A 51 7.91 5.88 0.27
C LEU A 51 9.32 5.30 0.09
N GLY A 52 9.80 5.23 -1.13
CA GLY A 52 11.18 4.85 -1.41
C GLY A 52 11.41 4.38 -2.83
N PRO A 53 12.67 4.36 -3.29
CA PRO A 53 13.01 3.92 -4.64
C PRO A 53 12.73 2.43 -4.87
N ASN A 54 12.77 2.01 -6.12
CA ASN A 54 12.67 0.59 -6.46
C ASN A 54 13.81 -0.19 -5.80
N GLY A 55 13.48 -1.38 -5.25
CA GLY A 55 14.44 -2.19 -4.49
C GLY A 55 14.65 -1.75 -3.04
N SER A 56 13.99 -0.71 -2.54
CA SER A 56 14.14 -0.28 -1.13
C SER A 56 13.54 -1.25 -0.10
N GLY A 57 12.74 -2.25 -0.53
CA GLY A 57 12.14 -3.26 0.35
C GLY A 57 10.61 -3.13 0.52
N LYS A 58 9.94 -2.14 -0.07
CA LYS A 58 8.48 -1.90 0.04
C LYS A 58 7.66 -3.15 -0.30
N SER A 59 7.76 -3.66 -1.52
CA SER A 59 6.98 -4.84 -1.95
C SER A 59 7.34 -6.11 -1.18
N THR A 60 8.58 -6.23 -0.66
CA THR A 60 8.96 -7.32 0.25
C THR A 60 8.22 -7.19 1.58
N THR A 61 8.14 -5.98 2.13
CA THR A 61 7.38 -5.68 3.35
C THR A 61 5.90 -5.98 3.16
N ILE A 62 5.28 -5.50 2.06
CA ILE A 62 3.89 -5.83 1.71
C ILE A 62 3.66 -7.34 1.68
N LYS A 63 4.51 -8.10 0.99
CA LYS A 63 4.37 -9.57 0.91
C LYS A 63 4.43 -10.25 2.28
N MET A 64 5.21 -9.70 3.22
CA MET A 64 5.24 -10.19 4.61
C MET A 64 3.96 -9.81 5.37
N LEU A 65 3.43 -8.58 5.19
CA LEU A 65 2.15 -8.13 5.77
C LEU A 65 0.97 -8.97 5.27
N LEU A 66 0.97 -9.36 4.01
CA LEU A 66 -0.03 -10.25 3.41
C LEU A 66 0.14 -11.73 3.79
N GLY A 67 1.21 -12.08 4.53
CA GLY A 67 1.52 -13.47 4.87
C GLY A 67 1.95 -14.35 3.68
N LEU A 68 2.26 -13.73 2.54
CA LEU A 68 2.76 -14.40 1.33
C LEU A 68 4.26 -14.74 1.44
N LEU A 69 4.97 -14.01 2.29
CA LEU A 69 6.38 -14.19 2.55
C LEU A 69 6.63 -14.25 4.06
N GLN A 70 7.45 -15.21 4.51
CA GLN A 70 7.83 -15.28 5.92
C GLN A 70 9.03 -14.37 6.21
N PRO A 71 9.00 -13.58 7.29
CA PRO A 71 10.18 -12.88 7.77
C PRO A 71 11.25 -13.89 8.21
N THR A 72 12.53 -13.49 8.14
CA THR A 72 13.66 -14.25 8.70
C THR A 72 13.98 -13.83 10.12
N GLY A 73 13.47 -12.67 10.56
CA GLY A 73 13.58 -12.14 11.92
C GLY A 73 12.51 -11.11 12.20
N GLY A 74 12.35 -10.76 13.47
CA GLY A 74 11.35 -9.82 13.93
C GLY A 74 9.96 -10.44 14.12
N ARG A 75 8.98 -9.56 14.34
CA ARG A 75 7.59 -9.93 14.59
C ARG A 75 6.66 -9.03 13.78
N ILE A 76 5.50 -9.56 13.43
CA ILE A 76 4.52 -8.89 12.61
C ILE A 76 3.10 -9.28 13.07
N ALA A 77 2.25 -8.29 13.21
CA ALA A 77 0.82 -8.46 13.45
C ALA A 77 0.04 -7.56 12.48
N VAL A 78 -1.05 -8.08 11.95
CA VAL A 78 -1.99 -7.36 11.10
C VAL A 78 -3.38 -7.60 11.65
N LEU A 79 -4.13 -6.52 11.91
CA LEU A 79 -5.44 -6.59 12.57
C LEU A 79 -5.40 -7.40 13.89
N GLY A 80 -4.32 -7.19 14.66
CA GLY A 80 -4.08 -7.86 15.95
C GLY A 80 -3.70 -9.34 15.87
N LYS A 81 -3.53 -9.93 14.67
CA LYS A 81 -3.29 -11.35 14.43
C LYS A 81 -2.06 -11.59 13.55
N ARG A 82 -1.67 -12.85 13.40
CA ARG A 82 -0.59 -13.22 12.46
C ARG A 82 -1.10 -13.07 11.00
N PRO A 83 -0.29 -12.56 10.06
CA PRO A 83 -0.70 -12.37 8.66
C PRO A 83 -1.18 -13.64 7.94
N LYS A 84 -0.77 -14.83 8.43
CA LYS A 84 -1.19 -16.13 7.86
C LYS A 84 -2.62 -16.53 8.22
N ASP A 85 -3.21 -15.90 9.21
CA ASP A 85 -4.55 -16.25 9.67
C ASP A 85 -5.59 -15.90 8.61
N VAL A 86 -6.47 -16.84 8.29
CA VAL A 86 -7.50 -16.66 7.26
C VAL A 86 -8.43 -15.49 7.60
N SER A 87 -8.76 -15.32 8.88
CA SER A 87 -9.60 -14.21 9.37
C SER A 87 -8.99 -12.82 9.10
N VAL A 88 -7.66 -12.71 9.05
CA VAL A 88 -6.97 -11.48 8.66
C VAL A 88 -7.17 -11.21 7.19
N LYS A 89 -6.97 -12.22 6.34
CA LYS A 89 -7.09 -12.09 4.87
C LYS A 89 -8.49 -11.70 4.42
N GLN A 90 -9.52 -12.09 5.17
CA GLN A 90 -10.90 -11.70 4.90
C GLN A 90 -11.16 -10.20 5.12
N ASN A 91 -10.31 -9.52 5.89
CA ASN A 91 -10.44 -8.10 6.23
C ASN A 91 -9.36 -7.23 5.56
N ILE A 92 -8.60 -7.79 4.63
CA ILE A 92 -7.60 -7.05 3.84
C ILE A 92 -8.07 -6.96 2.39
N GLY A 93 -7.98 -5.76 1.82
CA GLY A 93 -8.00 -5.52 0.38
C GLY A 93 -6.58 -5.27 -0.12
N TYR A 94 -6.20 -5.88 -1.22
CA TYR A 94 -4.88 -5.71 -1.80
C TYR A 94 -4.96 -5.35 -3.28
N LEU A 95 -4.32 -4.24 -3.64
CA LEU A 95 -4.09 -3.83 -5.02
C LEU A 95 -2.59 -3.95 -5.29
N PRO A 96 -2.13 -4.96 -6.05
CA PRO A 96 -0.74 -5.10 -6.45
C PRO A 96 -0.35 -4.03 -7.49
N GLU A 97 0.96 -3.79 -7.66
CA GLU A 97 1.49 -2.91 -8.70
C GLU A 97 1.01 -3.34 -10.09
N GLU A 98 1.10 -4.64 -10.41
CA GLU A 98 0.50 -5.22 -11.61
C GLU A 98 -0.76 -6.00 -11.24
N SER A 99 -1.90 -5.58 -11.77
CA SER A 99 -3.18 -6.27 -11.56
C SER A 99 -3.30 -7.42 -12.54
N TYR A 100 -3.16 -8.65 -12.05
CA TYR A 100 -3.34 -9.89 -12.84
C TYR A 100 -4.84 -10.20 -13.00
N LEU A 101 -5.53 -9.38 -13.79
CA LEU A 101 -6.95 -9.56 -14.09
C LEU A 101 -7.14 -10.55 -15.26
N TYR A 102 -8.20 -11.35 -15.19
CA TYR A 102 -8.61 -12.21 -16.30
C TYR A 102 -9.14 -11.34 -17.45
N ARG A 103 -8.35 -11.20 -18.49
CA ARG A 103 -8.60 -10.26 -19.60
C ARG A 103 -9.87 -10.53 -20.40
N PHE A 104 -10.38 -11.77 -20.37
CA PHE A 104 -11.59 -12.22 -21.06
C PHE A 104 -12.87 -11.99 -20.24
N LEU A 105 -12.75 -11.76 -18.93
CA LEU A 105 -13.90 -11.41 -18.09
C LEU A 105 -14.22 -9.93 -18.25
N SER A 106 -15.52 -9.60 -18.18
CA SER A 106 -15.95 -8.21 -18.05
C SER A 106 -15.64 -7.64 -16.66
N GLY A 107 -15.80 -6.32 -16.48
CA GLY A 107 -15.64 -5.69 -15.17
C GLY A 107 -16.60 -6.29 -14.14
N ARG A 108 -17.87 -6.47 -14.50
CA ARG A 108 -18.90 -7.10 -13.66
C ARG A 108 -18.56 -8.55 -13.32
N GLU A 109 -18.20 -9.35 -14.32
CA GLU A 109 -17.83 -10.76 -14.11
C GLU A 109 -16.59 -10.90 -13.22
N THR A 110 -15.63 -9.99 -13.35
CA THR A 110 -14.45 -9.94 -12.48
C THR A 110 -14.86 -9.77 -11.03
N LEU A 111 -15.70 -8.78 -10.72
CA LEU A 111 -16.18 -8.57 -9.34
C LEU A 111 -17.07 -9.71 -8.86
N GLU A 112 -17.90 -10.29 -9.74
CA GLU A 112 -18.72 -11.47 -9.43
C GLU A 112 -17.85 -12.67 -9.03
N TYR A 113 -16.76 -12.92 -9.77
CA TYR A 113 -15.80 -13.98 -9.47
C TYR A 113 -15.20 -13.82 -8.06
N TYR A 114 -14.69 -12.63 -7.74
CA TYR A 114 -14.10 -12.38 -6.41
C TYR A 114 -15.14 -12.36 -5.30
N GLY A 115 -16.33 -11.83 -5.54
CA GLY A 115 -17.43 -11.86 -4.57
C GLY A 115 -17.83 -13.28 -4.18
N ARG A 116 -17.80 -14.23 -5.15
CA ARG A 116 -17.99 -15.66 -4.87
C ARG A 116 -16.86 -16.27 -4.06
N LEU A 117 -15.60 -15.91 -4.33
CA LEU A 117 -14.47 -16.37 -3.54
C LEU A 117 -14.58 -15.96 -2.06
N PHE A 118 -15.07 -14.76 -1.80
CA PHE A 118 -15.36 -14.27 -0.44
C PHE A 118 -16.68 -14.80 0.13
N ARG A 119 -17.42 -15.66 -0.62
CA ARG A 119 -18.68 -16.29 -0.20
C ARG A 119 -19.78 -15.28 0.14
N LEU A 120 -19.78 -14.13 -0.54
CA LEU A 120 -20.89 -13.19 -0.41
C LEU A 120 -22.18 -13.84 -0.94
N ASP A 121 -23.29 -13.68 -0.22
CA ASP A 121 -24.57 -14.12 -0.71
C ASP A 121 -24.98 -13.41 -2.02
N ARG A 122 -25.92 -13.96 -2.76
CA ARG A 122 -26.24 -13.49 -4.11
C ARG A 122 -26.73 -12.04 -4.13
N GLN A 123 -27.55 -11.64 -3.18
CA GLN A 123 -28.13 -10.30 -3.16
C GLN A 123 -27.07 -9.28 -2.73
N ALA A 124 -26.41 -9.49 -1.59
CA ALA A 124 -25.36 -8.61 -1.08
C ALA A 124 -24.22 -8.46 -2.11
N ARG A 125 -23.85 -9.53 -2.81
CA ARG A 125 -22.83 -9.49 -3.87
C ARG A 125 -23.27 -8.59 -5.01
N ARG A 126 -24.51 -8.70 -5.49
CA ARG A 126 -25.02 -7.86 -6.57
C ARG A 126 -25.02 -6.39 -6.19
N GLU A 127 -25.57 -6.05 -5.04
CA GLU A 127 -25.61 -4.68 -4.52
C GLU A 127 -24.20 -4.11 -4.34
N ARG A 128 -23.26 -4.93 -3.83
CA ARG A 128 -21.86 -4.55 -3.66
C ARG A 128 -21.16 -4.29 -4.99
N ILE A 129 -21.40 -5.12 -6.01
CA ILE A 129 -20.84 -4.95 -7.35
C ILE A 129 -21.35 -3.66 -7.99
N ASP A 130 -22.67 -3.42 -7.96
CA ASP A 130 -23.27 -2.22 -8.52
C ASP A 130 -22.66 -0.96 -7.88
N MET A 131 -22.59 -0.93 -6.55
CA MET A 131 -21.99 0.17 -5.79
C MET A 131 -20.50 0.37 -6.13
N LEU A 132 -19.72 -0.71 -6.28
CA LEU A 132 -18.29 -0.60 -6.57
C LEU A 132 -18.04 -0.13 -8.00
N LEU A 133 -18.82 -0.59 -8.98
CA LEU A 133 -18.72 -0.15 -10.38
C LEU A 133 -19.05 1.33 -10.50
N GLU A 134 -20.09 1.81 -9.83
CA GLU A 134 -20.42 3.22 -9.76
C GLU A 134 -19.31 4.03 -9.08
N MET A 135 -18.81 3.56 -7.92
CA MET A 135 -17.73 4.23 -7.17
C MET A 135 -16.48 4.45 -8.02
N VAL A 136 -16.11 3.47 -8.85
CA VAL A 136 -14.92 3.58 -9.72
C VAL A 136 -15.22 4.14 -11.11
N GLY A 137 -16.48 4.54 -11.40
CA GLY A 137 -16.91 5.12 -12.67
C GLY A 137 -16.75 4.18 -13.85
N LEU A 138 -17.11 2.91 -13.68
CA LEU A 138 -17.05 1.87 -14.71
C LEU A 138 -18.41 1.21 -15.00
N ASP A 139 -19.49 1.74 -14.43
CA ASP A 139 -20.87 1.26 -14.61
C ASP A 139 -21.30 1.24 -16.09
N ALA A 140 -20.98 2.29 -16.85
CA ALA A 140 -21.31 2.38 -18.27
C ALA A 140 -20.58 1.36 -19.18
N VAL A 141 -19.48 0.79 -18.70
CA VAL A 141 -18.62 -0.14 -19.47
C VAL A 141 -18.43 -1.49 -18.78
N GLN A 142 -19.25 -1.76 -17.79
CA GLN A 142 -19.14 -2.92 -16.90
C GLN A 142 -19.15 -4.27 -17.61
N ASP A 143 -19.82 -4.37 -18.77
CA ASP A 143 -19.98 -5.59 -19.54
C ASP A 143 -18.90 -5.78 -20.61
N ARG A 144 -18.00 -4.78 -20.79
CA ARG A 144 -16.83 -4.91 -21.68
C ARG A 144 -15.74 -5.78 -21.04
N PRO A 145 -15.06 -6.62 -21.84
CA PRO A 145 -13.90 -7.38 -21.38
C PRO A 145 -12.81 -6.47 -20.80
N VAL A 146 -12.25 -6.85 -19.64
CA VAL A 146 -11.18 -6.08 -18.97
C VAL A 146 -9.93 -5.95 -19.85
N GLY A 147 -9.73 -6.89 -20.77
CA GLY A 147 -8.64 -6.81 -21.76
C GLY A 147 -8.72 -5.61 -22.69
N GLU A 148 -9.90 -5.00 -22.86
CA GLU A 148 -10.15 -3.81 -23.67
C GLU A 148 -10.15 -2.50 -22.86
N TYR A 149 -9.97 -2.61 -21.53
CA TYR A 149 -9.90 -1.45 -20.66
C TYR A 149 -8.57 -0.72 -20.83
N SER A 150 -8.61 0.62 -20.77
CA SER A 150 -7.40 1.43 -20.64
C SER A 150 -6.67 1.07 -19.34
N LYS A 151 -5.40 1.42 -19.23
CA LYS A 151 -4.61 1.16 -18.01
C LYS A 151 -5.28 1.77 -16.76
N GLY A 152 -5.82 2.99 -16.88
CA GLY A 152 -6.57 3.64 -15.79
C GLY A 152 -7.85 2.89 -15.44
N MET A 153 -8.61 2.38 -16.43
CA MET A 153 -9.79 1.55 -16.17
C MET A 153 -9.40 0.22 -15.51
N GLN A 154 -8.32 -0.42 -15.95
CA GLN A 154 -7.80 -1.65 -15.31
C GLN A 154 -7.38 -1.40 -13.86
N ARG A 155 -6.78 -0.24 -13.57
CA ARG A 155 -6.40 0.13 -12.21
C ARG A 155 -7.62 0.35 -11.34
N ARG A 156 -8.65 1.03 -11.87
CA ARG A 156 -9.93 1.28 -11.16
C ARG A 156 -10.69 -0.01 -10.87
N ILE A 157 -10.80 -0.95 -11.81
CA ILE A 157 -11.44 -2.24 -11.54
C ILE A 157 -10.62 -3.10 -10.57
N GLY A 158 -9.28 -3.01 -10.58
CA GLY A 158 -8.42 -3.63 -9.59
C GLY A 158 -8.65 -3.09 -8.18
N LEU A 159 -8.84 -1.77 -8.05
CA LEU A 159 -9.22 -1.15 -6.77
C LEU A 159 -10.62 -1.62 -6.32
N ALA A 160 -11.61 -1.65 -7.22
CA ALA A 160 -12.93 -2.19 -6.90
C ALA A 160 -12.87 -3.65 -6.44
N GLN A 161 -12.04 -4.48 -7.11
CA GLN A 161 -11.78 -5.86 -6.71
C GLN A 161 -11.22 -5.95 -5.29
N SER A 162 -10.27 -5.07 -4.93
CA SER A 162 -9.68 -5.06 -3.58
C SER A 162 -10.68 -4.66 -2.49
N LEU A 163 -11.80 -4.08 -2.88
CA LEU A 163 -12.87 -3.62 -1.99
C LEU A 163 -14.05 -4.57 -1.88
N ILE A 164 -14.09 -5.66 -2.65
CA ILE A 164 -15.28 -6.53 -2.78
C ILE A 164 -15.77 -7.11 -1.44
N ASN A 165 -14.83 -7.45 -0.56
CA ASN A 165 -15.09 -8.02 0.77
C ASN A 165 -15.28 -6.99 1.88
N ASP A 166 -15.41 -5.71 1.54
CA ASP A 166 -15.51 -4.59 2.49
C ASP A 166 -14.38 -4.55 3.54
N PRO A 167 -13.11 -4.60 3.12
CA PRO A 167 -11.99 -4.74 4.03
C PRO A 167 -11.86 -3.58 5.00
N GLN A 168 -11.32 -3.84 6.19
CA GLN A 168 -10.93 -2.82 7.17
C GLN A 168 -9.61 -2.16 6.76
N LEU A 169 -8.66 -2.96 6.24
CA LEU A 169 -7.32 -2.54 5.84
C LEU A 169 -7.14 -2.69 4.33
N LEU A 170 -6.70 -1.62 3.68
CA LEU A 170 -6.29 -1.61 2.27
C LEU A 170 -4.77 -1.51 2.18
N ILE A 171 -4.17 -2.37 1.36
CA ILE A 171 -2.76 -2.33 1.01
C ILE A 171 -2.67 -2.08 -0.48
N LEU A 172 -2.10 -0.92 -0.87
CA LEU A 172 -2.06 -0.45 -2.25
C LEU A 172 -0.59 -0.31 -2.67
N ASP A 173 -0.16 -1.16 -3.59
CA ASP A 173 1.22 -1.14 -4.12
C ASP A 173 1.25 -0.35 -5.43
N GLU A 174 1.89 0.83 -5.41
CA GLU A 174 2.05 1.75 -6.55
C GLU A 174 0.72 2.04 -7.27
N PRO A 175 -0.36 2.52 -6.57
CA PRO A 175 -1.71 2.57 -7.14
C PRO A 175 -1.86 3.50 -8.33
N THR A 176 -1.00 4.51 -8.47
CA THR A 176 -1.00 5.54 -9.53
C THR A 176 0.01 5.27 -10.64
N SER A 177 0.86 4.24 -10.47
CA SER A 177 1.96 3.93 -11.40
C SER A 177 1.47 3.74 -12.84
N GLY A 178 2.11 4.50 -13.75
CA GLY A 178 1.86 4.42 -15.19
C GLY A 178 0.49 4.92 -15.63
N LEU A 179 -0.17 5.72 -14.83
CA LEU A 179 -1.37 6.47 -15.20
C LEU A 179 -0.99 7.87 -15.69
N ASP A 180 -1.85 8.42 -16.52
CA ASP A 180 -1.82 9.85 -16.85
C ASP A 180 -2.24 10.69 -15.62
N PRO A 181 -1.95 11.99 -15.57
CA PRO A 181 -2.26 12.84 -14.41
C PRO A 181 -3.73 12.82 -13.99
N VAL A 182 -4.65 12.73 -14.98
CA VAL A 182 -6.10 12.67 -14.69
C VAL A 182 -6.47 11.35 -14.02
N GLY A 183 -5.98 10.23 -14.56
CA GLY A 183 -6.20 8.90 -13.98
C GLY A 183 -5.58 8.76 -12.59
N ALA A 184 -4.38 9.30 -12.38
CA ALA A 184 -3.73 9.31 -11.06
C ALA A 184 -4.56 10.10 -10.04
N LYS A 185 -5.05 11.28 -10.42
CA LYS A 185 -5.94 12.07 -9.56
C LYS A 185 -7.22 11.31 -9.21
N GLN A 186 -7.88 10.67 -10.18
CA GLN A 186 -9.07 9.86 -9.91
C GLN A 186 -8.82 8.75 -8.87
N ILE A 187 -7.69 8.07 -8.95
CA ILE A 187 -7.31 7.05 -7.96
C ILE A 187 -7.06 7.69 -6.59
N LYS A 188 -6.37 8.83 -6.53
CA LYS A 188 -6.14 9.56 -5.27
C LYS A 188 -7.46 9.98 -4.62
N ASP A 189 -8.40 10.53 -5.38
CA ASP A 189 -9.72 10.95 -4.89
C ASP A 189 -10.52 9.75 -4.33
N LEU A 190 -10.43 8.58 -4.98
CA LEU A 190 -11.03 7.35 -4.50
C LEU A 190 -10.40 6.90 -3.17
N ILE A 191 -9.07 6.94 -3.04
CA ILE A 191 -8.36 6.58 -1.80
C ILE A 191 -8.76 7.54 -0.67
N ALA A 192 -8.78 8.85 -0.92
CA ALA A 192 -9.23 9.84 0.04
C ALA A 192 -10.68 9.60 0.51
N THR A 193 -11.57 9.23 -0.42
CA THR A 193 -12.95 8.86 -0.10
C THR A 193 -13.02 7.61 0.79
N LEU A 194 -12.17 6.61 0.56
CA LEU A 194 -12.12 5.41 1.39
C LEU A 194 -11.59 5.71 2.81
N ALA A 195 -10.56 6.55 2.89
CA ALA A 195 -10.00 7.02 4.15
C ALA A 195 -11.04 7.80 4.99
N SER A 196 -11.79 8.71 4.36
CA SER A 196 -12.86 9.48 5.04
C SER A 196 -13.99 8.60 5.57
N ARG A 197 -14.14 7.38 5.02
CA ARG A 197 -15.08 6.35 5.52
C ARG A 197 -14.47 5.47 6.64
N GLY A 198 -13.31 5.84 7.17
CA GLY A 198 -12.64 5.15 8.27
C GLY A 198 -11.86 3.90 7.87
N LYS A 199 -11.57 3.68 6.58
CA LYS A 199 -10.68 2.60 6.14
C LYS A 199 -9.25 2.92 6.48
N THR A 200 -8.50 1.94 6.98
CA THR A 200 -7.05 2.02 7.14
C THR A 200 -6.39 1.75 5.80
N VAL A 201 -5.45 2.58 5.38
CA VAL A 201 -4.77 2.44 4.09
C VAL A 201 -3.26 2.45 4.28
N LEU A 202 -2.58 1.40 3.79
CA LEU A 202 -1.13 1.39 3.58
C LEU A 202 -0.87 1.60 2.08
N LEU A 203 -0.29 2.74 1.75
CA LEU A 203 0.04 3.14 0.39
C LEU A 203 1.54 3.02 0.17
N CYS A 204 1.99 2.25 -0.83
CA CYS A 204 3.39 2.24 -1.24
C CYS A 204 3.55 3.02 -2.54
N SER A 205 4.53 3.94 -2.58
CA SER A 205 4.90 4.69 -3.77
C SER A 205 6.39 5.00 -3.81
N HIS A 206 6.90 5.27 -5.00
CA HIS A 206 8.22 5.84 -5.20
C HIS A 206 8.15 7.35 -5.51
N LEU A 207 6.94 7.92 -5.62
CA LEU A 207 6.69 9.33 -5.91
C LEU A 207 6.20 10.04 -4.64
N LEU A 208 6.89 11.11 -4.27
CA LEU A 208 6.51 11.94 -3.10
C LEU A 208 5.12 12.54 -3.29
N SER A 209 4.80 13.03 -4.50
CA SER A 209 3.51 13.62 -4.83
C SER A 209 2.30 12.70 -4.62
N ASP A 210 2.50 11.38 -4.57
CA ASP A 210 1.42 10.45 -4.31
C ASP A 210 1.09 10.33 -2.82
N VAL A 211 2.07 10.53 -1.96
CA VAL A 211 1.93 10.38 -0.51
C VAL A 211 1.64 11.72 0.18
N GLU A 212 2.14 12.82 -0.38
CA GLU A 212 2.01 14.17 0.18
C GLU A 212 0.55 14.60 0.32
N ASP A 213 -0.27 14.33 -0.70
CA ASP A 213 -1.68 14.73 -0.73
C ASP A 213 -2.61 13.79 0.08
N LEU A 214 -2.18 12.58 0.41
CA LEU A 214 -3.05 11.52 0.89
C LEU A 214 -2.71 11.01 2.29
N CYS A 215 -1.42 11.03 2.67
CA CYS A 215 -0.96 10.30 3.84
C CYS A 215 -0.89 11.18 5.09
N ASP A 216 -1.43 10.68 6.20
CA ASP A 216 -1.28 11.29 7.52
C ASP A 216 0.16 11.15 8.04
N ARG A 217 0.78 10.02 7.74
CA ARG A 217 2.16 9.70 8.11
C ARG A 217 2.84 8.94 6.98
N ILE A 218 4.14 9.11 6.88
CA ILE A 218 4.98 8.41 5.92
C ILE A 218 6.23 7.81 6.60
N ALA A 219 6.68 6.68 6.07
CA ALA A 219 8.01 6.14 6.34
C ALA A 219 8.79 6.09 5.04
N ILE A 220 10.02 6.60 5.07
CA ILE A 220 10.93 6.59 3.93
C ILE A 220 11.84 5.38 4.04
N MET A 221 11.73 4.47 3.06
CA MET A 221 12.57 3.27 2.98
C MET A 221 13.72 3.45 2.01
N TYR A 222 14.92 3.09 2.46
CA TYR A 222 16.12 3.02 1.61
C TYR A 222 17.03 1.88 2.06
N GLY A 223 17.51 1.07 1.11
CA GLY A 223 18.41 -0.05 1.38
C GLY A 223 17.87 -1.08 2.38
N GLY A 224 16.55 -1.34 2.34
CA GLY A 224 15.88 -2.29 3.23
C GLY A 224 15.57 -1.77 4.64
N LYS A 225 15.81 -0.49 4.93
CA LYS A 225 15.61 0.12 6.26
C LYS A 225 14.65 1.30 6.15
N VAL A 226 13.91 1.56 7.22
CA VAL A 226 13.25 2.85 7.43
C VAL A 226 14.33 3.85 7.82
N ARG A 227 14.44 4.94 7.08
CA ARG A 227 15.43 6.01 7.31
C ARG A 227 14.83 7.17 8.07
N SER A 228 13.59 7.48 7.78
CA SER A 228 12.84 8.54 8.42
C SER A 228 11.36 8.15 8.49
N GLU A 229 10.68 8.59 9.53
CA GLU A 229 9.25 8.37 9.73
C GLU A 229 8.63 9.56 10.45
N GLY A 230 7.54 10.09 9.92
CA GLY A 230 6.88 11.25 10.51
C GLY A 230 5.58 11.61 9.83
N THR A 231 5.02 12.76 10.20
CA THR A 231 3.97 13.39 9.41
C THR A 231 4.55 13.93 8.10
N CYS A 232 3.73 14.03 7.06
CA CYS A 232 4.19 14.53 5.78
C CYS A 232 4.79 15.93 5.89
N GLU A 233 4.08 16.82 6.59
CA GLU A 233 4.55 18.18 6.85
C GLU A 233 5.88 18.23 7.61
N GLY A 234 6.04 17.40 8.67
CA GLY A 234 7.25 17.38 9.48
C GLY A 234 8.48 16.95 8.69
N LEU A 235 8.35 15.91 7.87
CA LEU A 235 9.48 15.42 7.07
C LEU A 235 9.87 16.36 5.94
N LEU A 236 8.92 17.05 5.32
CA LEU A 236 9.20 18.06 4.30
C LEU A 236 9.92 19.28 4.89
N GLN A 237 9.59 19.69 6.12
CA GLN A 237 10.27 20.79 6.80
C GLN A 237 11.70 20.41 7.21
N GLU A 238 11.94 19.17 7.65
CA GLU A 238 13.28 18.68 8.01
C GLU A 238 14.21 18.59 6.78
N GLU A 239 13.72 18.19 5.61
CA GLU A 239 14.51 18.21 4.37
C GLU A 239 14.95 19.65 4.00
N HIS A 240 14.07 20.62 4.13
CA HIS A 240 14.43 22.02 3.89
C HIS A 240 15.45 22.55 4.91
N ALA A 241 15.35 22.17 6.17
CA ALA A 241 16.32 22.52 7.20
C ALA A 241 17.69 21.86 6.96
N SER A 242 17.72 20.60 6.56
CA SER A 242 18.97 19.88 6.25
C SER A 242 19.70 20.46 5.03
N LEU A 243 18.99 20.96 4.03
CA LEU A 243 19.57 21.65 2.87
C LEU A 243 20.20 23.01 3.26
N LEU A 244 19.70 23.66 4.32
CA LEU A 244 20.25 24.90 4.82
C LEU A 244 21.45 24.69 5.77
N GLU A 245 21.49 23.60 6.54
CA GLU A 245 22.59 23.29 7.46
C GLU A 245 23.83 22.70 6.77
N THR A 246 23.70 22.08 5.59
CA THR A 246 24.85 21.55 4.83
C THR A 246 25.58 22.61 4.01
N SER A 247 25.14 23.87 4.03
CA SER A 247 25.73 24.92 3.23
C SER A 247 26.74 25.81 4.02
N GLU A 248 27.76 25.23 4.63
CA GLU A 248 29.07 25.90 4.63
C GLU A 248 29.66 25.72 3.22
N ILE A 249 29.13 26.47 2.27
CA ILE A 249 29.71 26.58 0.93
C ILE A 249 30.97 27.42 1.14
N PRO A 250 32.20 26.90 0.88
CA PRO A 250 33.41 27.71 0.92
C PRO A 250 33.22 28.90 -0.04
N GLU A 251 33.63 30.10 0.37
CA GLU A 251 33.47 31.33 -0.43
C GLU A 251 34.02 31.20 -1.87
N THR A 252 34.90 30.23 -2.10
CA THR A 252 35.46 29.89 -3.43
C THR A 252 34.45 29.25 -4.38
N ALA A 253 33.38 28.59 -3.89
CA ALA A 253 32.37 27.97 -4.74
C ALA A 253 31.24 28.95 -5.13
N LEU A 254 31.08 30.07 -4.43
CA LEU A 254 30.14 31.14 -4.78
C LEU A 254 30.56 31.99 -5.98
N ALA A 255 31.83 31.89 -6.41
CA ALA A 255 32.35 32.64 -7.54
C ALA A 255 32.05 31.99 -8.91
N GLU A 256 31.66 30.69 -8.95
CA GLU A 256 31.38 29.95 -10.18
C GLU A 256 29.90 29.93 -10.59
N VAL A 257 29.02 30.53 -9.83
CA VAL A 257 27.53 30.56 -10.06
C VAL A 257 27.04 31.98 -10.37
N ARG A 258 27.89 32.87 -10.85
CA ARG A 258 27.51 34.17 -11.40
C ARG A 258 27.65 34.23 -12.89
#